data_9598dcef9d111212f0ddd71d24c8a89a
#
_entry.id   9598dcef9d111212f0ddd71d24c8a89a
#
_cell.length_a   1.000
_cell.length_b   1.000
_cell.length_c   1.000
_cell.angle_alpha   90.00
_cell.angle_beta   90.00
_cell.angle_gamma   90.00
#
_symmetry.space_group_name_H-M   'P 1'
#
loop_
_entity.id
_entity.type
_entity.pdbx_description
1 polymer ?
#
loop_
_entity_poly.entity_id
_entity_poly.type
_entity_poly.pdbx_seq_one_letter_code
_entity_poly.pdbx_strand_id
1 'polypeptide(L)'
;MLQIYLRTVEASWHKRLGHISWKKLKRLSTKLPYITCESPKTNCDICLTSKAKRNTFRDAPPSTSEVLGRIHSDVCGPFEPDFEGNKYFITFIDEFSRNCSLLTFRSRDMVVDLIKQYINWAENQTGLSVKTFISDNGKEYICSDVKSYFKEKGIDHIQIPSYSPQCNGIAERKNQSLCMMARSLVKEANLNQKTSQKVWSLAIKQANFIQNRVHSDATGKIPLNVFYENERKAYLKHVKRFGSLVYVHDHKMSKFAPRATKGMLVGQTEKGYLIFNPLKSKISLSRNVKILENENYYQKEFPHEVTFFNKFVEDCESQEKPNINSKLEIPSNYEEAINSKQSEEWLNAMSEEYQSLIDNNVFDEVDISSSRTIDAKWVFTVKSNSEGIPTRYKARLVARGFKQ
;
A
#
# COMPACT_ATOMS: atom_id res chain seq x y z
N MET A 1 0.34 19.38 -58.85
CA MET A 1 -0.69 19.83 -57.91
C MET A 1 -1.48 18.70 -57.22
N LEU A 2 -1.63 17.52 -57.81
CA LEU A 2 -2.36 16.37 -57.15
C LEU A 2 -1.62 15.75 -55.94
N GLN A 3 -0.29 15.75 -55.93
CA GLN A 3 0.46 15.14 -54.85
C GLN A 3 0.45 15.92 -53.51
N ILE A 4 0.22 17.23 -53.56
CA ILE A 4 0.08 18.07 -52.35
C ILE A 4 -1.26 17.89 -51.69
N TYR A 5 -2.31 17.64 -52.48
CA TYR A 5 -3.68 17.45 -52.00
C TYR A 5 -3.86 16.11 -51.27
N LEU A 6 -3.17 15.06 -51.70
CA LEU A 6 -3.21 13.75 -51.07
C LEU A 6 -2.53 13.73 -49.69
N ARG A 7 -1.41 14.46 -49.50
CA ARG A 7 -0.71 14.56 -48.21
C ARG A 7 -1.54 15.25 -47.11
N THR A 8 -2.41 16.19 -47.46
CA THR A 8 -3.29 16.85 -46.49
C THR A 8 -4.47 15.99 -46.06
N VAL A 9 -4.87 15.02 -46.88
CA VAL A 9 -6.02 14.12 -46.58
C VAL A 9 -5.65 13.03 -45.56
N GLU A 10 -4.41 12.53 -45.61
CA GLU A 10 -3.92 11.43 -44.74
C GLU A 10 -3.75 11.84 -43.28
N ALA A 11 -3.17 13.03 -43.05
CA ALA A 11 -3.08 13.58 -41.69
C ALA A 11 -4.47 13.90 -41.11
N SER A 12 -5.48 14.06 -41.99
CA SER A 12 -6.84 14.37 -41.57
C SER A 12 -7.56 13.17 -40.92
N TRP A 13 -7.41 11.92 -41.41
CA TRP A 13 -8.07 10.74 -40.81
C TRP A 13 -7.51 10.38 -39.45
N HIS A 14 -6.21 10.46 -39.26
CA HIS A 14 -5.59 10.28 -37.94
C HIS A 14 -6.15 11.30 -36.94
N LYS A 15 -6.26 12.58 -37.32
CA LYS A 15 -6.82 13.65 -36.48
C LYS A 15 -8.33 13.49 -36.28
N ARG A 16 -9.11 13.21 -37.34
CA ARG A 16 -10.56 13.02 -37.30
C ARG A 16 -10.99 11.88 -36.38
N LEU A 17 -10.19 10.81 -36.31
CA LEU A 17 -10.43 9.65 -35.48
C LEU A 17 -9.74 9.75 -34.10
N GLY A 18 -9.51 10.98 -33.61
CA GLY A 18 -8.98 11.19 -32.25
C GLY A 18 -7.57 10.61 -32.07
N HIS A 19 -6.75 10.75 -33.11
CA HIS A 19 -5.36 10.31 -33.08
C HIS A 19 -5.18 8.82 -32.80
N ILE A 20 -6.02 7.94 -33.33
CA ILE A 20 -5.86 6.48 -33.20
C ILE A 20 -4.48 6.05 -33.71
N SER A 21 -3.98 4.90 -33.18
CA SER A 21 -2.66 4.40 -33.62
C SER A 21 -2.65 4.09 -35.11
N TRP A 22 -1.53 4.35 -35.77
CA TRP A 22 -1.33 4.08 -37.19
C TRP A 22 -1.62 2.62 -37.56
N LYS A 23 -1.35 1.69 -36.67
CA LYS A 23 -1.70 0.28 -36.82
C LYS A 23 -3.22 0.04 -36.91
N LYS A 24 -4.00 0.77 -36.11
CA LYS A 24 -5.49 0.72 -36.17
C LYS A 24 -6.00 1.41 -37.42
N LEU A 25 -5.43 2.56 -37.79
CA LEU A 25 -5.81 3.29 -39.00
C LEU A 25 -5.54 2.45 -40.27
N LYS A 26 -4.39 1.77 -40.35
CA LYS A 26 -4.07 0.84 -41.44
C LYS A 26 -5.04 -0.30 -41.54
N ARG A 27 -5.48 -0.89 -40.41
CA ARG A 27 -6.52 -1.94 -40.40
C ARG A 27 -7.89 -1.43 -40.87
N LEU A 28 -8.21 -0.17 -40.60
CA LEU A 28 -9.46 0.46 -41.07
C LEU A 28 -9.41 0.70 -42.59
N SER A 29 -8.28 1.16 -43.12
CA SER A 29 -8.14 1.44 -44.57
C SER A 29 -8.25 0.16 -45.42
N THR A 30 -7.92 -1.02 -44.87
CA THR A 30 -8.17 -2.29 -45.60
C THR A 30 -9.63 -2.69 -45.69
N LYS A 31 -10.47 -2.20 -44.78
CA LYS A 31 -11.90 -2.51 -44.71
C LYS A 31 -12.78 -1.39 -45.34
N LEU A 32 -12.28 -0.18 -45.33
CA LEU A 32 -13.01 1.03 -45.77
C LEU A 32 -12.18 1.76 -46.82
N PRO A 33 -12.43 1.52 -48.12
CA PRO A 33 -11.59 2.04 -49.23
C PRO A 33 -11.47 3.57 -49.30
N TYR A 34 -12.38 4.30 -48.68
CA TYR A 34 -12.35 5.76 -48.64
C TYR A 34 -11.41 6.30 -47.54
N ILE A 35 -10.85 5.43 -46.68
CA ILE A 35 -9.85 5.78 -45.68
C ILE A 35 -8.48 5.47 -46.25
N THR A 36 -7.74 6.50 -46.60
CA THR A 36 -6.34 6.38 -47.04
C THR A 36 -5.41 6.39 -45.83
N CYS A 37 -4.48 5.46 -45.75
CA CYS A 37 -3.50 5.37 -44.68
C CYS A 37 -2.12 5.06 -45.24
N GLU A 38 -1.29 6.10 -45.40
CA GLU A 38 0.16 5.93 -45.47
C GLU A 38 0.78 6.38 -44.18
N SER A 39 1.66 5.53 -43.63
CA SER A 39 2.36 5.84 -42.39
C SER A 39 3.21 7.09 -42.58
N PRO A 40 2.97 8.18 -41.84
CA PRO A 40 3.79 9.38 -42.05
C PRO A 40 5.24 9.09 -41.66
N LYS A 41 6.17 9.67 -42.43
CA LYS A 41 7.61 9.59 -42.11
C LYS A 41 7.97 10.34 -40.81
N THR A 42 7.07 11.18 -40.32
CA THR A 42 7.26 12.00 -39.12
C THR A 42 6.23 11.63 -38.03
N ASN A 43 6.67 11.63 -36.79
CA ASN A 43 5.79 11.40 -35.64
C ASN A 43 4.80 12.58 -35.48
N CYS A 44 3.60 12.29 -35.01
CA CYS A 44 2.61 13.31 -34.70
C CYS A 44 2.92 13.93 -33.33
N ASP A 45 3.20 15.24 -33.27
CA ASP A 45 3.54 15.95 -32.03
C ASP A 45 2.44 15.83 -30.96
N ILE A 46 1.17 15.91 -31.37
CA ILE A 46 0.05 15.72 -30.44
C ILE A 46 0.07 14.32 -29.85
N CYS A 47 0.40 13.27 -30.63
CA CYS A 47 0.54 11.93 -30.10
C CYS A 47 1.75 11.77 -29.19
N LEU A 48 2.86 12.41 -29.52
CA LEU A 48 4.07 12.38 -28.70
C LEU A 48 3.86 13.05 -27.35
N THR A 49 3.17 14.19 -27.35
CA THR A 49 2.91 14.94 -26.10
C THR A 49 1.78 14.34 -25.28
N SER A 50 0.62 14.01 -25.91
CA SER A 50 -0.56 13.56 -25.19
C SER A 50 -0.59 12.06 -24.88
N LYS A 51 0.16 11.22 -25.61
CA LYS A 51 0.22 9.77 -25.45
C LYS A 51 1.62 9.29 -25.06
N ALA A 52 2.49 10.20 -24.64
CA ALA A 52 3.80 9.85 -24.09
C ALA A 52 3.59 8.83 -22.97
N LYS A 53 4.02 7.60 -23.19
CA LYS A 53 4.09 6.58 -22.16
C LYS A 53 5.49 6.67 -21.56
N ARG A 54 5.57 6.59 -20.24
CA ARG A 54 6.84 6.43 -19.56
C ARG A 54 7.54 5.20 -20.15
N ASN A 55 8.75 5.38 -20.65
CA ASN A 55 9.53 4.25 -21.15
C ASN A 55 9.73 3.27 -20.00
N THR A 56 9.38 2.01 -20.24
CA THR A 56 9.87 0.94 -19.37
C THR A 56 11.36 0.90 -19.59
N PHE A 57 12.15 1.16 -18.55
CA PHE A 57 13.58 0.91 -18.60
C PHE A 57 13.75 -0.59 -18.92
N ARG A 58 14.20 -0.89 -20.13
CA ARG A 58 14.50 -2.26 -20.56
C ARG A 58 15.73 -2.82 -19.85
N ASP A 59 16.54 -1.95 -19.29
CA ASP A 59 17.74 -2.27 -18.53
C ASP A 59 17.44 -2.28 -17.02
N ALA A 60 16.43 -3.07 -16.60
CA ALA A 60 16.40 -3.47 -15.19
C ALA A 60 17.74 -4.18 -14.91
N PRO A 61 18.51 -3.75 -13.91
CA PRO A 61 19.76 -4.42 -13.58
C PRO A 61 19.47 -5.91 -13.42
N PRO A 62 20.35 -6.80 -13.94
CA PRO A 62 20.10 -8.22 -13.91
C PRO A 62 19.73 -8.65 -12.50
N SER A 63 18.72 -9.50 -12.36
CA SER A 63 18.30 -10.03 -11.06
C SER A 63 19.49 -10.71 -10.40
N THR A 64 19.63 -10.58 -9.08
CA THR A 64 20.67 -11.29 -8.35
C THR A 64 20.49 -12.81 -8.46
N SER A 65 21.61 -13.52 -8.52
CA SER A 65 21.64 -14.99 -8.60
C SER A 65 21.91 -15.66 -7.26
N GLU A 66 22.04 -14.90 -6.18
CA GLU A 66 22.43 -15.40 -4.86
C GLU A 66 21.64 -14.74 -3.72
N VAL A 67 21.54 -15.46 -2.61
CA VAL A 67 20.95 -14.95 -1.36
C VAL A 67 21.80 -13.81 -0.83
N LEU A 68 21.17 -12.78 -0.28
CA LEU A 68 21.76 -11.52 0.20
C LEU A 68 22.47 -10.68 -0.88
N GLY A 69 22.41 -11.07 -2.15
CA GLY A 69 22.95 -10.25 -3.23
C GLY A 69 22.25 -8.90 -3.34
N ARG A 70 20.93 -8.87 -3.12
CA ARG A 70 20.13 -7.62 -3.05
C ARG A 70 19.01 -7.72 -2.03
N ILE A 71 18.92 -6.72 -1.17
CA ILE A 71 17.86 -6.59 -0.17
C ILE A 71 17.02 -5.35 -0.50
N HIS A 72 15.72 -5.57 -0.69
CA HIS A 72 14.75 -4.49 -0.82
C HIS A 72 14.13 -4.19 0.53
N SER A 73 14.00 -2.91 0.86
CA SER A 73 13.38 -2.47 2.11
C SER A 73 12.35 -1.37 1.86
N ASP A 74 11.29 -1.40 2.67
CA ASP A 74 10.25 -0.38 2.66
C ASP A 74 9.57 -0.29 4.03
N VAL A 75 9.22 0.94 4.43
CA VAL A 75 8.54 1.25 5.69
C VAL A 75 7.08 1.54 5.41
N CYS A 76 6.20 0.82 6.10
CA CYS A 76 4.77 0.98 5.98
C CYS A 76 4.15 1.51 7.28
N GLY A 77 3.26 2.49 7.17
CA GLY A 77 2.58 3.17 8.29
C GLY A 77 2.59 4.69 8.14
N PRO A 78 2.10 5.46 9.12
CA PRO A 78 1.69 5.01 10.44
C PRO A 78 0.31 4.33 10.46
N PHE A 79 0.18 3.31 11.31
CA PHE A 79 -1.07 2.67 11.69
C PHE A 79 -1.50 3.13 13.08
N GLU A 80 -2.74 2.80 13.49
CA GLU A 80 -3.14 2.90 14.88
C GLU A 80 -2.20 2.07 15.77
N PRO A 81 -1.81 2.57 16.95
CA PRO A 81 -0.90 1.84 17.83
C PRO A 81 -1.44 0.45 18.19
N ASP A 82 -0.63 -0.58 17.98
CA ASP A 82 -0.95 -1.93 18.42
C ASP A 82 -0.86 -2.07 19.96
N PHE A 83 -1.01 -3.29 20.49
CA PHE A 83 -0.89 -3.55 21.93
C PHE A 83 0.48 -3.24 22.52
N GLU A 84 1.52 -3.21 21.70
CA GLU A 84 2.90 -2.89 22.11
C GLU A 84 3.25 -1.42 21.81
N GLY A 85 2.32 -0.66 21.22
CA GLY A 85 2.51 0.74 20.83
C GLY A 85 3.20 0.91 19.48
N ASN A 86 3.35 -0.16 18.69
CA ASN A 86 3.92 -0.06 17.36
C ASN A 86 2.96 0.64 16.40
N LYS A 87 3.50 1.50 15.53
CA LYS A 87 2.76 2.26 14.52
C LYS A 87 3.23 1.96 13.10
N TYR A 88 4.34 1.28 12.95
CA TYR A 88 4.99 1.00 11.67
C TYR A 88 5.44 -0.45 11.59
N PHE A 89 5.62 -0.92 10.38
CA PHE A 89 6.45 -2.09 10.13
C PHE A 89 7.44 -1.79 9.01
N ILE A 90 8.59 -2.46 9.04
CA ILE A 90 9.60 -2.45 7.99
C ILE A 90 9.74 -3.86 7.43
N THR A 91 9.91 -3.97 6.13
CA THR A 91 10.20 -5.21 5.44
C THR A 91 11.60 -5.19 4.86
N PHE A 92 12.27 -6.34 4.95
CA PHE A 92 13.54 -6.61 4.28
C PHE A 92 13.33 -7.86 3.43
N ILE A 93 13.39 -7.70 2.13
CA ILE A 93 13.07 -8.75 1.16
C ILE A 93 14.32 -9.10 0.37
N ASP A 94 14.77 -10.32 0.53
CA ASP A 94 15.83 -10.86 -0.31
C ASP A 94 15.32 -11.08 -1.74
N GLU A 95 15.96 -10.45 -2.71
CA GLU A 95 15.51 -10.47 -4.10
C GLU A 95 15.53 -11.87 -4.69
N PHE A 96 16.55 -12.66 -4.37
CA PHE A 96 16.74 -14.00 -4.95
C PHE A 96 15.73 -15.01 -4.39
N SER A 97 15.66 -15.13 -3.08
CA SER A 97 14.80 -16.12 -2.42
C SER A 97 13.34 -15.67 -2.28
N ARG A 98 13.07 -14.34 -2.35
CA ARG A 98 11.79 -13.70 -1.99
C ARG A 98 11.44 -13.86 -0.51
N ASN A 99 12.38 -14.29 0.33
CA ASN A 99 12.19 -14.34 1.76
C ASN A 99 12.08 -12.92 2.32
N CYS A 100 11.11 -12.73 3.21
CA CYS A 100 10.81 -11.44 3.81
C CYS A 100 10.98 -11.51 5.32
N SER A 101 11.88 -10.71 5.86
CA SER A 101 11.92 -10.41 7.29
C SER A 101 11.09 -9.17 7.57
N LEU A 102 10.26 -9.21 8.61
CA LEU A 102 9.34 -8.14 8.99
C LEU A 102 9.51 -7.81 10.46
N LEU A 103 9.74 -6.53 10.75
CA LEU A 103 9.84 -5.99 12.10
C LEU A 103 8.81 -4.87 12.29
N THR A 104 8.17 -4.86 13.48
CA THR A 104 7.23 -3.80 13.87
C THR A 104 7.90 -2.85 14.86
N PHE A 105 7.59 -1.56 14.78
CA PHE A 105 8.27 -0.55 15.59
C PHE A 105 7.39 0.69 15.83
N ARG A 106 7.80 1.51 16.82
CA ARG A 106 6.99 2.63 17.33
C ARG A 106 7.22 3.93 16.58
N SER A 107 8.45 4.20 16.18
CA SER A 107 8.88 5.51 15.68
C SER A 107 9.98 5.36 14.61
N ARG A 108 10.00 6.25 13.62
CA ARG A 108 10.88 6.16 12.45
C ARG A 108 12.37 6.29 12.75
N ASP A 109 12.74 6.88 13.88
CA ASP A 109 14.11 6.96 14.37
C ASP A 109 14.73 5.58 14.65
N MET A 110 13.91 4.56 14.94
CA MET A 110 14.36 3.20 15.16
C MET A 110 14.85 2.48 13.88
N VAL A 111 14.57 3.01 12.69
CA VAL A 111 14.83 2.32 11.41
C VAL A 111 16.33 1.99 11.23
N VAL A 112 17.22 2.88 11.64
CA VAL A 112 18.67 2.68 11.56
C VAL A 112 19.10 1.41 12.31
N ASP A 113 18.63 1.26 13.56
CA ASP A 113 18.96 0.11 14.38
C ASP A 113 18.33 -1.17 13.84
N LEU A 114 17.11 -1.09 13.30
CA LEU A 114 16.44 -2.23 12.67
C LEU A 114 17.17 -2.72 11.41
N ILE A 115 17.73 -1.81 10.61
CA ILE A 115 18.56 -2.14 9.45
C ILE A 115 19.83 -2.89 9.92
N LYS A 116 20.54 -2.33 10.91
CA LYS A 116 21.75 -2.96 11.48
C LYS A 116 21.43 -4.34 12.06
N GLN A 117 20.34 -4.44 12.82
CA GLN A 117 19.88 -5.70 13.40
C GLN A 117 19.59 -6.75 12.34
N TYR A 118 18.85 -6.36 11.28
CA TYR A 118 18.51 -7.28 10.20
C TYR A 118 19.75 -7.78 9.45
N ILE A 119 20.64 -6.88 9.03
CA ILE A 119 21.84 -7.24 8.27
C ILE A 119 22.71 -8.18 9.07
N ASN A 120 23.03 -7.83 10.33
CA ASN A 120 23.85 -8.68 11.18
C ASN A 120 23.21 -10.07 11.42
N TRP A 121 21.88 -10.10 11.60
CA TRP A 121 21.14 -11.36 11.73
C TRP A 121 21.21 -12.18 10.45
N ALA A 122 20.93 -11.57 9.28
CA ALA A 122 20.88 -12.27 8.01
C ALA A 122 22.25 -12.85 7.61
N GLU A 123 23.32 -12.08 7.79
CA GLU A 123 24.69 -12.51 7.56
C GLU A 123 25.08 -13.69 8.48
N ASN A 124 24.73 -13.61 9.76
CA ASN A 124 24.96 -14.70 10.71
C ASN A 124 24.16 -15.98 10.41
N GLN A 125 22.95 -15.85 9.84
CA GLN A 125 22.12 -17.01 9.53
C GLN A 125 22.55 -17.73 8.27
N THR A 126 23.08 -17.01 7.29
CA THR A 126 23.42 -17.54 5.96
C THR A 126 24.91 -17.78 5.76
N GLY A 127 25.76 -17.10 6.53
CA GLY A 127 27.21 -17.05 6.31
C GLY A 127 27.61 -16.19 5.09
N LEU A 128 26.65 -15.50 4.47
CA LEU A 128 26.86 -14.63 3.32
C LEU A 128 26.78 -13.16 3.74
N SER A 129 27.35 -12.26 2.93
CA SER A 129 27.29 -10.82 3.17
C SER A 129 26.27 -10.14 2.27
N VAL A 130 25.57 -9.12 2.80
CA VAL A 130 24.69 -8.26 2.00
C VAL A 130 25.54 -7.42 1.06
N LYS A 131 25.25 -7.49 -0.26
CA LYS A 131 26.02 -6.74 -1.28
C LYS A 131 25.35 -5.41 -1.63
N THR A 132 24.05 -5.42 -1.83
CA THR A 132 23.29 -4.24 -2.25
C THR A 132 22.05 -4.09 -1.39
N PHE A 133 21.79 -2.87 -0.95
CA PHE A 133 20.56 -2.50 -0.24
C PHE A 133 19.77 -1.51 -1.08
N ILE A 134 18.48 -1.77 -1.28
CA ILE A 134 17.59 -0.99 -2.15
C ILE A 134 16.45 -0.44 -1.30
N SER A 135 16.28 0.88 -1.28
CA SER A 135 15.20 1.56 -0.57
C SER A 135 14.69 2.77 -1.37
N ASP A 136 13.59 3.34 -0.93
CA ASP A 136 13.18 4.67 -1.37
C ASP A 136 14.10 5.77 -0.78
N ASN A 137 13.79 7.04 -1.09
CA ASN A 137 14.49 8.22 -0.58
C ASN A 137 13.94 8.70 0.79
N GLY A 138 13.35 7.81 1.59
CA GLY A 138 12.92 8.14 2.94
C GLY A 138 14.08 8.69 3.79
N LYS A 139 13.82 9.72 4.60
CA LYS A 139 14.85 10.35 5.45
C LYS A 139 15.55 9.33 6.36
N GLU A 140 14.81 8.32 6.79
CA GLU A 140 15.28 7.21 7.61
C GLU A 140 16.36 6.36 6.94
N TYR A 141 16.40 6.28 5.60
CA TYR A 141 17.38 5.52 4.83
C TYR A 141 18.59 6.34 4.38
N ILE A 142 18.43 7.68 4.27
CA ILE A 142 19.48 8.56 3.72
C ILE A 142 20.29 9.30 4.79
N CYS A 143 20.03 9.03 6.08
CA CYS A 143 20.75 9.66 7.19
C CYS A 143 22.22 9.24 7.22
N SER A 144 23.04 10.05 7.92
CA SER A 144 24.50 9.83 8.07
C SER A 144 24.85 8.46 8.61
N ASP A 145 24.08 7.98 9.59
CA ASP A 145 24.34 6.75 10.31
C ASP A 145 24.18 5.50 9.43
N VAL A 146 23.15 5.49 8.56
CA VAL A 146 22.94 4.43 7.56
C VAL A 146 24.06 4.45 6.53
N LYS A 147 24.42 5.64 6.01
CA LYS A 147 25.51 5.80 5.03
C LYS A 147 26.84 5.35 5.58
N SER A 148 27.15 5.72 6.82
CA SER A 148 28.40 5.31 7.49
C SER A 148 28.45 3.81 7.71
N TYR A 149 27.35 3.21 8.16
CA TYR A 149 27.24 1.77 8.35
C TYR A 149 27.38 0.98 7.05
N PHE A 150 26.71 1.41 5.97
CA PHE A 150 26.83 0.75 4.68
C PHE A 150 28.25 0.87 4.10
N LYS A 151 28.88 2.03 4.26
CA LYS A 151 30.29 2.23 3.87
C LYS A 151 31.24 1.30 4.64
N GLU A 152 31.06 1.17 5.95
CA GLU A 152 31.85 0.28 6.79
C GLU A 152 31.69 -1.19 6.38
N LYS A 153 30.45 -1.60 6.05
CA LYS A 153 30.13 -2.97 5.62
C LYS A 153 30.43 -3.25 4.15
N GLY A 154 30.76 -2.25 3.35
CA GLY A 154 30.94 -2.39 1.90
C GLY A 154 29.64 -2.68 1.16
N ILE A 155 28.49 -2.18 1.64
CA ILE A 155 27.17 -2.38 1.06
C ILE A 155 26.84 -1.23 0.11
N ASP A 156 26.54 -1.54 -1.14
CA ASP A 156 26.06 -0.57 -2.11
C ASP A 156 24.61 -0.18 -1.80
N HIS A 157 24.34 1.12 -1.61
CA HIS A 157 23.00 1.63 -1.38
C HIS A 157 22.39 2.22 -2.64
N ILE A 158 21.41 1.54 -3.22
CA ILE A 158 20.64 2.04 -4.36
C ILE A 158 19.38 2.74 -3.84
N GLN A 159 19.37 4.05 -3.97
CA GLN A 159 18.22 4.90 -3.61
C GLN A 159 17.33 5.08 -4.83
N ILE A 160 16.06 4.72 -4.71
CA ILE A 160 15.10 4.84 -5.79
C ILE A 160 14.44 6.22 -5.72
N PRO A 161 14.52 7.03 -6.78
CA PRO A 161 13.88 8.34 -6.79
C PRO A 161 12.38 8.25 -6.55
N SER A 162 11.83 9.20 -5.80
CA SER A 162 10.38 9.40 -5.66
C SER A 162 9.74 9.45 -7.05
N TYR A 163 8.60 8.81 -7.24
CA TYR A 163 7.89 8.66 -8.54
C TYR A 163 8.49 7.66 -9.54
N SER A 164 9.36 6.74 -9.10
CA SER A 164 9.83 5.61 -9.92
C SER A 164 9.35 4.26 -9.36
N PRO A 165 8.02 3.98 -9.34
CA PRO A 165 7.44 2.79 -8.69
C PRO A 165 7.92 1.47 -9.28
N GLN A 166 8.51 1.48 -10.47
CA GLN A 166 9.01 0.26 -11.11
C GLN A 166 10.26 -0.31 -10.45
N CYS A 167 11.02 0.49 -9.74
CA CYS A 167 12.31 0.08 -9.16
C CYS A 167 12.17 -0.51 -7.74
N ASN A 168 11.18 -0.07 -6.90
CA ASN A 168 10.89 -0.69 -5.59
C ASN A 168 9.65 -1.59 -5.62
N GLY A 169 9.18 -1.96 -6.81
CA GLY A 169 7.97 -2.76 -6.98
C GLY A 169 8.00 -4.13 -6.27
N ILE A 170 9.17 -4.61 -5.83
CA ILE A 170 9.29 -5.84 -5.03
C ILE A 170 8.78 -5.58 -3.61
N ALA A 171 9.28 -4.53 -2.94
CA ALA A 171 8.90 -4.21 -1.58
C ALA A 171 7.45 -3.69 -1.51
N GLU A 172 7.05 -2.81 -2.41
CA GLU A 172 5.68 -2.28 -2.46
C GLU A 172 4.64 -3.39 -2.65
N ARG A 173 4.82 -4.28 -3.64
CA ARG A 173 3.91 -5.42 -3.87
C ARG A 173 3.89 -6.39 -2.70
N LYS A 174 5.04 -6.62 -2.06
CA LYS A 174 5.11 -7.46 -0.86
C LYS A 174 4.28 -6.86 0.26
N ASN A 175 4.44 -5.58 0.55
CA ASN A 175 3.69 -4.87 1.59
C ASN A 175 2.19 -4.86 1.30
N GLN A 176 1.77 -4.62 0.05
CA GLN A 176 0.37 -4.72 -0.35
C GLN A 176 -0.20 -6.13 -0.11
N SER A 177 0.54 -7.17 -0.52
CA SER A 177 0.14 -8.56 -0.34
C SER A 177 0.03 -8.95 1.13
N LEU A 178 0.98 -8.51 1.97
CA LEU A 178 0.95 -8.71 3.41
C LEU A 178 -0.25 -8.02 4.06
N CYS A 179 -0.53 -6.77 3.69
CA CYS A 179 -1.68 -6.02 4.21
C CYS A 179 -3.02 -6.65 3.79
N MET A 180 -3.14 -7.15 2.54
CA MET A 180 -4.35 -7.85 2.09
C MET A 180 -4.57 -9.14 2.89
N MET A 181 -3.54 -9.96 3.04
CA MET A 181 -3.64 -11.21 3.82
C MET A 181 -3.93 -10.91 5.30
N ALA A 182 -3.27 -9.93 5.91
CA ALA A 182 -3.52 -9.55 7.31
C ALA A 182 -4.97 -9.10 7.53
N ARG A 183 -5.55 -8.31 6.60
CA ARG A 183 -6.97 -7.95 6.64
C ARG A 183 -7.89 -9.17 6.59
N SER A 184 -7.57 -10.15 5.74
CA SER A 184 -8.34 -11.40 5.67
C SER A 184 -8.27 -12.19 6.99
N LEU A 185 -7.09 -12.29 7.61
CA LEU A 185 -6.90 -12.96 8.89
C LEU A 185 -7.69 -12.27 10.01
N VAL A 186 -7.67 -10.93 10.05
CA VAL A 186 -8.43 -10.15 11.05
C VAL A 186 -9.93 -10.28 10.83
N LYS A 187 -10.39 -10.24 9.58
CA LYS A 187 -11.82 -10.44 9.24
C LYS A 187 -12.28 -11.84 9.61
N GLU A 188 -11.49 -12.87 9.31
CA GLU A 188 -11.77 -14.26 9.67
C GLU A 188 -11.85 -14.47 11.21
N ALA A 189 -11.03 -13.77 11.97
CA ALA A 189 -11.05 -13.81 13.44
C ALA A 189 -12.30 -13.17 14.05
N ASN A 190 -13.11 -12.47 13.26
CA ASN A 190 -14.38 -11.84 13.64
C ASN A 190 -14.27 -10.96 14.90
N LEU A 191 -13.25 -10.09 14.90
CA LEU A 191 -12.93 -9.22 16.02
C LEU A 191 -13.79 -7.95 15.99
N ASN A 192 -14.09 -7.39 17.15
CA ASN A 192 -14.64 -6.05 17.22
C ASN A 192 -13.61 -5.02 16.69
N GLN A 193 -14.10 -3.86 16.25
CA GLN A 193 -13.28 -2.84 15.58
C GLN A 193 -12.06 -2.41 16.42
N LYS A 194 -12.27 -2.19 17.73
CA LYS A 194 -11.22 -1.74 18.65
C LYS A 194 -10.08 -2.77 18.77
N THR A 195 -10.42 -4.05 18.86
CA THR A 195 -9.41 -5.13 18.90
C THR A 195 -8.76 -5.34 17.56
N SER A 196 -9.52 -5.28 16.46
CA SER A 196 -9.00 -5.39 15.10
C SER A 196 -7.89 -4.35 14.82
N GLN A 197 -8.11 -3.11 15.24
CA GLN A 197 -7.13 -2.02 15.12
C GLN A 197 -5.86 -2.26 15.93
N LYS A 198 -5.90 -3.07 16.99
CA LYS A 198 -4.74 -3.33 17.86
C LYS A 198 -3.98 -4.61 17.53
N VAL A 199 -4.59 -5.55 16.79
CA VAL A 199 -3.93 -6.82 16.43
C VAL A 199 -3.28 -6.82 15.05
N TRP A 200 -3.28 -5.70 14.32
CA TRP A 200 -2.75 -5.64 12.96
C TRP A 200 -1.30 -6.12 12.87
N SER A 201 -0.48 -5.79 13.86
CA SER A 201 0.94 -6.19 13.88
C SER A 201 1.12 -7.71 14.00
N LEU A 202 0.23 -8.39 14.72
CA LEU A 202 0.23 -9.84 14.84
C LEU A 202 -0.28 -10.50 13.54
N ALA A 203 -1.33 -9.95 12.95
CA ALA A 203 -1.87 -10.44 11.71
C ALA A 203 -0.86 -10.31 10.55
N ILE A 204 -0.12 -9.18 10.48
CA ILE A 204 0.88 -8.98 9.43
C ILE A 204 2.12 -9.87 9.64
N LYS A 205 2.53 -10.11 10.89
CA LYS A 205 3.58 -11.10 11.23
C LYS A 205 3.16 -12.50 10.83
N GLN A 206 1.90 -12.89 11.07
CA GLN A 206 1.35 -14.19 10.67
C GLN A 206 1.25 -14.30 9.14
N ALA A 207 0.83 -13.25 8.44
CA ALA A 207 0.80 -13.19 6.98
C ALA A 207 2.22 -13.43 6.41
N ASN A 208 3.22 -12.74 6.96
CA ASN A 208 4.61 -12.91 6.55
C ASN A 208 5.14 -14.32 6.84
N PHE A 209 4.81 -14.87 8.00
CA PHE A 209 5.15 -16.25 8.36
C PHE A 209 4.62 -17.26 7.33
N ILE A 210 3.37 -17.10 6.90
CA ILE A 210 2.74 -17.96 5.89
C ILE A 210 3.38 -17.75 4.53
N GLN A 211 3.52 -16.48 4.08
CA GLN A 211 4.06 -16.18 2.75
C GLN A 211 5.49 -16.67 2.54
N ASN A 212 6.31 -16.71 3.57
CA ASN A 212 7.66 -17.28 3.49
C ASN A 212 7.66 -18.82 3.37
N ARG A 213 6.53 -19.49 3.63
CA ARG A 213 6.40 -20.96 3.67
C ARG A 213 5.54 -21.53 2.55
N VAL A 214 4.94 -20.69 1.73
CA VAL A 214 4.21 -21.08 0.52
C VAL A 214 5.03 -20.73 -0.72
N HIS A 215 4.74 -21.37 -1.87
CA HIS A 215 5.43 -21.07 -3.10
C HIS A 215 5.24 -19.59 -3.50
N SER A 216 6.32 -18.95 -3.88
CA SER A 216 6.29 -17.60 -4.43
C SER A 216 5.99 -17.68 -5.93
N ASP A 217 4.99 -16.92 -6.40
CA ASP A 217 4.65 -16.85 -7.83
C ASP A 217 5.83 -16.36 -8.68
N ALA A 218 6.72 -15.55 -8.11
CA ALA A 218 7.86 -14.99 -8.82
C ALA A 218 8.98 -16.02 -9.09
N THR A 219 9.14 -17.01 -8.22
CA THR A 219 10.26 -17.97 -8.29
C THR A 219 9.80 -19.41 -8.42
N GLY A 220 8.52 -19.71 -8.18
CA GLY A 220 7.99 -21.07 -8.08
C GLY A 220 8.56 -21.88 -6.91
N LYS A 221 9.36 -21.24 -6.04
CA LYS A 221 10.02 -21.89 -4.91
C LYS A 221 9.49 -21.35 -3.57
N ILE A 222 9.73 -22.09 -2.49
CA ILE A 222 9.40 -21.65 -1.14
C ILE A 222 10.50 -20.73 -0.64
N PRO A 223 10.19 -19.43 -0.33
CA PRO A 223 11.20 -18.43 0.03
C PRO A 223 12.14 -18.87 1.15
N LEU A 224 11.57 -19.43 2.22
CA LEU A 224 12.34 -19.87 3.38
C LEU A 224 13.38 -20.95 3.04
N ASN A 225 13.01 -21.90 2.18
CA ASN A 225 13.91 -22.99 1.79
C ASN A 225 15.07 -22.48 0.94
N VAL A 226 14.78 -21.51 0.05
CA VAL A 226 15.82 -20.89 -0.79
C VAL A 226 16.78 -20.04 0.07
N PHE A 227 16.23 -19.26 1.01
CA PHE A 227 17.02 -18.35 1.84
C PHE A 227 18.06 -19.08 2.73
N TYR A 228 17.70 -20.24 3.26
CA TYR A 228 18.58 -20.99 4.16
C TYR A 228 19.41 -22.06 3.46
N GLU A 229 19.30 -22.23 2.14
CA GLU A 229 19.95 -23.27 1.33
C GLU A 229 19.82 -24.69 1.90
N ASN A 230 19.03 -24.86 2.92
CA ASN A 230 18.69 -26.09 3.58
C ASN A 230 17.21 -26.38 3.39
N GLU A 231 16.85 -27.65 3.20
CA GLU A 231 15.48 -28.11 3.30
C GLU A 231 14.95 -27.97 4.74
N ARG A 232 15.02 -26.78 5.31
CA ARG A 232 14.17 -26.46 6.46
C ARG A 232 12.77 -26.56 5.94
N LYS A 233 12.24 -27.76 6.10
CA LYS A 233 10.88 -28.10 5.71
C LYS A 233 10.00 -26.99 6.25
N ALA A 234 9.42 -26.22 5.34
CA ALA A 234 8.43 -25.22 5.68
C ALA A 234 7.23 -25.97 6.28
N TYR A 235 7.27 -26.22 7.59
CA TYR A 235 6.26 -27.00 8.29
C TYR A 235 4.94 -26.23 8.33
N LEU A 236 4.13 -26.39 7.29
CA LEU A 236 2.75 -25.89 7.26
C LEU A 236 1.82 -26.71 8.15
N LYS A 237 2.19 -27.93 8.52
CA LYS A 237 1.38 -28.83 9.37
C LYS A 237 0.98 -28.20 10.70
N HIS A 238 1.79 -27.29 11.22
CA HIS A 238 1.52 -26.61 12.49
C HIS A 238 0.82 -25.26 12.31
N VAL A 239 0.61 -24.83 11.07
CA VAL A 239 -0.16 -23.59 10.81
C VAL A 239 -1.61 -23.84 11.21
N LYS A 240 -2.12 -22.96 12.08
CA LYS A 240 -3.46 -23.03 12.60
C LYS A 240 -4.22 -21.76 12.25
N ARG A 241 -5.55 -21.88 12.21
CA ARG A 241 -6.44 -20.78 11.83
C ARG A 241 -6.32 -19.64 12.84
N PHE A 242 -6.04 -18.44 12.33
CA PHE A 242 -5.98 -17.19 13.12
C PHE A 242 -7.36 -16.92 13.75
N GLY A 243 -7.41 -16.46 15.00
CA GLY A 243 -8.67 -16.20 15.71
C GLY A 243 -9.29 -17.42 16.41
N SER A 244 -8.72 -18.64 16.26
CA SER A 244 -9.24 -19.84 16.90
C SER A 244 -9.21 -19.74 18.41
N LEU A 245 -10.17 -20.40 19.06
CA LEU A 245 -10.18 -20.59 20.51
C LEU A 245 -9.05 -21.52 20.95
N VAL A 246 -8.29 -21.08 21.93
CA VAL A 246 -7.16 -21.83 22.49
C VAL A 246 -7.30 -22.00 23.99
N TYR A 247 -7.09 -23.18 24.47
CA TYR A 247 -6.90 -23.49 25.88
C TYR A 247 -5.41 -23.63 26.17
N VAL A 248 -4.87 -22.73 26.98
CA VAL A 248 -3.45 -22.72 27.38
C VAL A 248 -3.33 -23.41 28.73
N HIS A 249 -2.56 -24.47 28.83
CA HIS A 249 -2.33 -25.16 30.09
C HIS A 249 -1.52 -24.29 31.05
N ASP A 250 -2.02 -24.14 32.26
CA ASP A 250 -1.38 -23.41 33.37
C ASP A 250 -0.89 -24.35 34.44
N HIS A 251 0.42 -24.44 34.62
CA HIS A 251 1.10 -25.32 35.56
C HIS A 251 1.06 -24.80 37.02
N LYS A 252 0.68 -23.54 37.21
CA LYS A 252 0.75 -22.87 38.54
C LYS A 252 -0.55 -22.90 39.32
N MET A 253 -1.59 -23.55 38.80
CA MET A 253 -2.88 -23.55 39.42
C MET A 253 -2.97 -24.56 40.57
N SER A 254 -3.78 -24.24 41.62
CA SER A 254 -4.08 -25.15 42.71
C SER A 254 -4.78 -26.42 42.24
N LYS A 255 -4.77 -27.49 43.08
CA LYS A 255 -5.30 -28.81 42.70
C LYS A 255 -6.75 -28.79 42.21
N PHE A 256 -7.57 -27.87 42.68
CA PHE A 256 -9.01 -27.75 42.33
C PHE A 256 -9.33 -26.58 41.41
N ALA A 257 -8.33 -25.75 41.05
CA ALA A 257 -8.55 -24.66 40.10
C ALA A 257 -8.55 -25.15 38.62
N PRO A 258 -9.21 -24.43 37.72
CA PRO A 258 -9.14 -24.74 36.29
C PRO A 258 -7.69 -24.78 35.81
N ARG A 259 -7.30 -25.87 35.15
CA ARG A 259 -5.91 -26.10 34.71
C ARG A 259 -5.59 -25.44 33.36
N ALA A 260 -6.50 -24.70 32.80
CA ALA A 260 -6.29 -24.02 31.52
C ALA A 260 -6.97 -22.65 31.51
N THR A 261 -6.36 -21.72 30.86
CA THR A 261 -6.91 -20.40 30.55
C THR A 261 -7.27 -20.32 29.07
N LYS A 262 -8.37 -19.62 28.74
CA LYS A 262 -8.79 -19.40 27.36
C LYS A 262 -8.04 -18.21 26.74
N GLY A 263 -7.81 -18.28 25.46
CA GLY A 263 -7.23 -17.21 24.66
C GLY A 263 -7.52 -17.37 23.18
N MET A 264 -7.11 -16.41 22.40
CA MET A 264 -7.25 -16.38 20.96
C MET A 264 -5.91 -16.64 20.29
N LEU A 265 -5.86 -17.52 19.29
CA LEU A 265 -4.69 -17.73 18.49
C LEU A 265 -4.43 -16.51 17.58
N VAL A 266 -3.29 -15.87 17.73
CA VAL A 266 -2.92 -14.67 16.97
C VAL A 266 -1.62 -14.82 16.16
N GLY A 267 -1.06 -16.02 16.15
CA GLY A 267 0.13 -16.30 15.38
C GLY A 267 0.87 -17.52 15.87
N GLN A 268 1.98 -17.77 15.21
CA GLN A 268 2.87 -18.85 15.58
C GLN A 268 4.32 -18.51 15.24
N THR A 269 5.21 -19.16 15.95
CA THR A 269 6.65 -19.08 15.75
C THR A 269 7.22 -20.49 15.74
N GLU A 270 8.51 -20.65 15.46
CA GLU A 270 9.20 -21.94 15.61
C GLU A 270 9.20 -22.44 17.06
N LYS A 271 9.04 -21.53 18.03
CA LYS A 271 9.03 -21.83 19.46
C LYS A 271 7.67 -22.18 20.03
N GLY A 272 6.58 -22.01 19.29
CA GLY A 272 5.21 -22.28 19.73
C GLY A 272 4.17 -21.30 19.19
N TYR A 273 3.02 -21.28 19.80
CA TYR A 273 1.87 -20.47 19.40
C TYR A 273 1.79 -19.18 20.18
N LEU A 274 1.46 -18.08 19.51
CA LEU A 274 1.16 -16.79 20.12
C LEU A 274 -0.33 -16.73 20.43
N ILE A 275 -0.63 -16.54 21.72
CA ILE A 275 -1.99 -16.50 22.22
C ILE A 275 -2.26 -15.13 22.83
N PHE A 276 -3.27 -14.47 22.34
CA PHE A 276 -3.78 -13.22 22.89
C PHE A 276 -4.89 -13.51 23.90
N ASN A 277 -4.77 -12.95 25.09
CA ASN A 277 -5.82 -12.95 26.08
C ASN A 277 -6.47 -11.55 26.11
N PRO A 278 -7.68 -11.37 25.56
CA PRO A 278 -8.33 -10.07 25.49
C PRO A 278 -8.64 -9.46 26.86
N LEU A 279 -8.98 -10.29 27.84
CA LEU A 279 -9.30 -9.84 29.21
C LEU A 279 -8.10 -9.22 29.92
N LYS A 280 -6.90 -9.76 29.66
CA LYS A 280 -5.66 -9.27 30.26
C LYS A 280 -4.87 -8.34 29.30
N SER A 281 -5.35 -8.15 28.08
CA SER A 281 -4.63 -7.43 26.99
C SER A 281 -3.17 -7.90 26.85
N LYS A 282 -2.93 -9.20 26.98
CA LYS A 282 -1.58 -9.77 27.02
C LYS A 282 -1.43 -10.88 25.98
N ILE A 283 -0.24 -10.87 25.34
CA ILE A 283 0.19 -11.92 24.43
C ILE A 283 1.13 -12.87 25.19
N SER A 284 0.93 -14.17 25.01
CA SER A 284 1.79 -15.20 25.58
C SER A 284 2.23 -16.20 24.50
N LEU A 285 3.42 -16.75 24.65
CA LEU A 285 3.94 -17.84 23.83
C LEU A 285 3.80 -19.15 24.60
N SER A 286 3.16 -20.16 24.01
CA SER A 286 3.03 -21.48 24.61
C SER A 286 3.03 -22.60 23.58
N ARG A 287 3.59 -23.75 23.96
CA ARG A 287 3.50 -25.03 23.22
C ARG A 287 2.39 -25.92 23.78
N ASN A 288 2.09 -25.78 25.08
CA ASN A 288 1.11 -26.61 25.79
C ASN A 288 -0.29 -26.01 25.60
N VAL A 289 -0.85 -26.22 24.42
CA VAL A 289 -2.13 -25.64 24.03
C VAL A 289 -3.02 -26.67 23.35
N LYS A 290 -4.34 -26.55 23.59
CA LYS A 290 -5.36 -27.22 22.80
C LYS A 290 -6.07 -26.17 21.95
N ILE A 291 -5.92 -26.26 20.62
CA ILE A 291 -6.49 -25.31 19.67
C ILE A 291 -7.74 -25.93 19.05
N LEU A 292 -8.84 -25.20 19.09
CA LEU A 292 -10.11 -25.58 18.48
C LEU A 292 -10.33 -24.73 17.23
N GLU A 293 -9.88 -25.23 16.09
CA GLU A 293 -9.93 -24.49 14.81
C GLU A 293 -11.36 -24.27 14.28
N ASN A 294 -12.32 -25.08 14.73
CA ASN A 294 -13.73 -24.94 14.40
C ASN A 294 -14.47 -23.93 15.27
N GLU A 295 -13.81 -23.40 16.30
CA GLU A 295 -14.37 -22.43 17.23
C GLU A 295 -13.60 -21.12 17.16
N ASN A 296 -14.32 -20.04 16.89
CA ASN A 296 -13.76 -18.70 16.96
C ASN A 296 -13.84 -18.19 18.41
N TYR A 297 -12.74 -17.63 18.92
CA TYR A 297 -12.68 -17.14 20.29
C TYR A 297 -13.76 -16.10 20.58
N TYR A 298 -13.88 -15.07 19.74
CA TYR A 298 -14.84 -13.98 19.95
C TYR A 298 -16.30 -14.43 19.81
N GLN A 299 -16.62 -15.27 18.83
CA GLN A 299 -17.97 -15.81 18.69
C GLN A 299 -18.42 -16.60 19.90
N LYS A 300 -17.48 -17.32 20.53
CA LYS A 300 -17.81 -18.16 21.70
C LYS A 300 -17.86 -17.40 23.02
N GLU A 301 -16.90 -16.50 23.24
CA GLU A 301 -16.78 -15.80 24.53
C GLU A 301 -17.60 -14.49 24.59
N PHE A 302 -17.87 -13.88 23.43
CA PHE A 302 -18.58 -12.60 23.29
C PHE A 302 -19.65 -12.65 22.19
N PRO A 303 -20.61 -13.60 22.26
CA PRO A 303 -21.58 -13.81 21.19
C PRO A 303 -22.45 -12.56 20.91
N HIS A 304 -22.76 -11.78 21.92
CA HIS A 304 -23.56 -10.56 21.79
C HIS A 304 -22.80 -9.43 21.06
N GLU A 305 -21.50 -9.27 21.30
CA GLU A 305 -20.68 -8.27 20.61
C GLU A 305 -20.56 -8.59 19.12
N VAL A 306 -20.38 -9.87 18.80
CA VAL A 306 -20.26 -10.34 17.42
C VAL A 306 -21.58 -10.21 16.66
N THR A 307 -22.69 -10.56 17.31
CA THR A 307 -24.02 -10.43 16.70
C THR A 307 -24.37 -8.97 16.41
N PHE A 308 -24.04 -8.08 17.34
CA PHE A 308 -24.24 -6.63 17.14
C PHE A 308 -23.41 -6.10 15.95
N PHE A 309 -22.14 -6.51 15.87
CA PHE A 309 -21.26 -6.09 14.76
C PHE A 309 -21.72 -6.66 13.41
N ASN A 310 -22.06 -7.94 13.35
CA ASN A 310 -22.58 -8.56 12.14
C ASN A 310 -23.90 -7.93 11.70
N LYS A 311 -24.82 -7.68 12.64
CA LYS A 311 -26.08 -6.99 12.36
C LYS A 311 -25.83 -5.56 11.86
N PHE A 312 -24.87 -4.84 12.45
CA PHE A 312 -24.50 -3.51 12.00
C PHE A 312 -23.88 -3.55 10.59
N VAL A 313 -23.05 -4.56 10.26
CA VAL A 313 -22.49 -4.76 8.92
C VAL A 313 -23.58 -5.20 7.94
N GLU A 314 -24.47 -6.11 8.32
CA GLU A 314 -25.61 -6.53 7.50
C GLU A 314 -26.61 -5.38 7.27
N ASP A 315 -26.87 -4.56 8.29
CA ASP A 315 -27.69 -3.35 8.18
C ASP A 315 -27.00 -2.27 7.31
N CYS A 316 -25.65 -2.24 7.28
CA CYS A 316 -24.88 -1.39 6.36
C CYS A 316 -24.78 -1.97 4.95
N GLU A 317 -24.82 -3.29 4.78
CA GLU A 317 -24.81 -3.97 3.46
C GLU A 317 -26.21 -4.13 2.87
N SER A 318 -27.25 -4.24 3.71
CA SER A 318 -28.66 -4.36 3.31
C SER A 318 -29.37 -3.01 3.14
N GLN A 319 -28.88 -1.94 3.72
CA GLN A 319 -29.22 -0.62 3.24
C GLN A 319 -28.51 -0.47 1.91
N GLU A 320 -29.29 -0.52 0.82
CA GLU A 320 -28.94 0.16 -0.44
C GLU A 320 -28.22 1.42 -0.04
N LYS A 321 -26.91 1.55 -0.40
CA LYS A 321 -26.01 2.64 0.00
C LYS A 321 -26.88 3.84 0.31
N PRO A 322 -27.02 4.26 1.58
CA PRO A 322 -27.77 5.47 1.84
C PRO A 322 -27.10 6.46 0.92
N ASN A 323 -27.88 7.07 0.09
CA ASN A 323 -27.41 8.05 -0.86
C ASN A 323 -26.79 9.15 -0.01
N ILE A 324 -25.48 8.98 0.33
CA ILE A 324 -24.71 9.88 1.18
C ILE A 324 -24.66 11.27 0.54
N ASN A 325 -25.11 11.35 -0.73
CA ASN A 325 -25.34 12.60 -1.44
C ASN A 325 -26.51 13.44 -0.91
N SER A 326 -27.29 12.99 0.06
CA SER A 326 -28.42 13.78 0.56
C SER A 326 -28.14 14.69 1.75
N LYS A 327 -26.88 14.80 2.27
CA LYS A 327 -26.60 15.65 3.44
C LYS A 327 -25.40 16.60 3.35
N LEU A 328 -24.47 16.41 2.42
CA LEU A 328 -23.47 17.41 2.11
C LEU A 328 -23.32 17.49 0.58
N GLU A 329 -24.04 18.43 -0.02
CA GLU A 329 -23.82 18.78 -1.42
C GLU A 329 -22.45 19.46 -1.52
N ILE A 330 -21.45 18.72 -2.02
CA ILE A 330 -20.15 19.32 -2.34
C ILE A 330 -20.34 20.14 -3.59
N PRO A 331 -20.16 21.46 -3.55
CA PRO A 331 -20.39 22.32 -4.70
C PRO A 331 -19.45 21.98 -5.85
N SER A 332 -19.96 21.98 -7.07
CA SER A 332 -19.20 21.70 -8.28
C SER A 332 -18.51 22.96 -8.86
N ASN A 333 -18.96 24.11 -8.46
CA ASN A 333 -18.48 25.41 -8.93
C ASN A 333 -18.59 26.49 -7.83
N TYR A 334 -17.99 27.67 -8.12
CA TYR A 334 -17.96 28.81 -7.19
C TYR A 334 -19.37 29.28 -6.78
N GLU A 335 -20.30 29.38 -7.75
CA GLU A 335 -21.66 29.88 -7.49
C GLU A 335 -22.44 28.96 -6.57
N GLU A 336 -22.29 27.65 -6.74
CA GLU A 336 -22.89 26.65 -5.86
C GLU A 336 -22.29 26.73 -4.44
N ALA A 337 -20.96 26.97 -4.33
CA ALA A 337 -20.29 27.09 -3.03
C ALA A 337 -20.82 28.27 -2.23
N ILE A 338 -20.92 29.46 -2.83
CA ILE A 338 -21.37 30.69 -2.13
C ILE A 338 -22.86 30.69 -1.82
N ASN A 339 -23.67 29.92 -2.56
CA ASN A 339 -25.12 29.79 -2.35
C ASN A 339 -25.50 28.57 -1.51
N SER A 340 -24.53 27.75 -1.07
CA SER A 340 -24.75 26.58 -0.24
C SER A 340 -25.05 26.93 1.21
N LYS A 341 -25.62 25.99 1.97
CA LYS A 341 -25.84 26.18 3.42
C LYS A 341 -24.52 26.33 4.20
N GLN A 342 -23.41 25.88 3.61
CA GLN A 342 -22.05 25.92 4.17
C GLN A 342 -21.19 26.98 3.45
N SER A 343 -21.82 28.06 2.97
CA SER A 343 -21.11 29.12 2.22
C SER A 343 -19.96 29.76 3.00
N GLU A 344 -20.10 29.92 4.30
CA GLU A 344 -19.08 30.51 5.17
C GLU A 344 -17.83 29.62 5.26
N GLU A 345 -18.02 28.30 5.42
CA GLU A 345 -16.92 27.32 5.45
C GLU A 345 -16.19 27.22 4.11
N TRP A 346 -16.94 27.32 3.01
CA TRP A 346 -16.35 27.30 1.66
C TRP A 346 -15.57 28.60 1.37
N LEU A 347 -16.08 29.75 1.77
CA LEU A 347 -15.40 31.03 1.63
C LEU A 347 -14.09 31.04 2.42
N ASN A 348 -14.11 30.53 3.65
CA ASN A 348 -12.91 30.40 4.46
C ASN A 348 -11.88 29.46 3.80
N ALA A 349 -12.32 28.29 3.29
CA ALA A 349 -11.43 27.36 2.60
C ALA A 349 -10.83 27.94 1.30
N MET A 350 -11.59 28.75 0.56
CA MET A 350 -11.08 29.45 -0.63
C MET A 350 -10.09 30.56 -0.25
N SER A 351 -10.34 31.28 0.84
CA SER A 351 -9.43 32.31 1.36
C SER A 351 -8.10 31.72 1.84
N GLU A 352 -8.14 30.58 2.55
CA GLU A 352 -6.92 29.83 2.94
C GLU A 352 -6.07 29.41 1.75
N GLU A 353 -6.70 28.88 0.70
CA GLU A 353 -5.99 28.43 -0.52
C GLU A 353 -5.41 29.63 -1.27
N TYR A 354 -6.17 30.73 -1.43
CA TYR A 354 -5.71 31.95 -2.10
C TYR A 354 -4.51 32.56 -1.36
N GLN A 355 -4.57 32.65 -0.04
CA GLN A 355 -3.46 33.17 0.77
C GLN A 355 -2.23 32.27 0.65
N SER A 356 -2.43 30.95 0.67
CA SER A 356 -1.34 29.96 0.48
C SER A 356 -0.67 30.09 -0.90
N LEU A 357 -1.41 30.40 -1.95
CA LEU A 357 -0.86 30.61 -3.28
C LEU A 357 -0.03 31.89 -3.37
N ILE A 358 -0.45 32.97 -2.68
CA ILE A 358 0.31 34.23 -2.57
C ILE A 358 1.58 34.00 -1.75
N ASP A 359 1.47 33.39 -0.57
CA ASP A 359 2.60 33.18 0.34
C ASP A 359 3.70 32.30 -0.29
N ASN A 360 3.32 31.40 -1.19
CA ASN A 360 4.24 30.54 -1.92
C ASN A 360 4.70 31.10 -3.28
N ASN A 361 4.32 32.34 -3.63
CA ASN A 361 4.65 33.01 -4.89
C ASN A 361 4.30 32.15 -6.13
N VAL A 362 3.10 31.51 -6.14
CA VAL A 362 2.68 30.61 -7.21
C VAL A 362 2.21 31.38 -8.44
N PHE A 363 1.72 32.63 -8.28
CA PHE A 363 1.33 33.53 -9.35
C PHE A 363 1.49 35.00 -8.93
N ASP A 364 1.60 35.86 -9.92
CA ASP A 364 1.58 37.32 -9.75
C ASP A 364 0.29 37.88 -10.34
N GLU A 365 -0.29 38.90 -9.68
CA GLU A 365 -1.42 39.65 -10.23
C GLU A 365 -0.89 40.56 -11.34
N VAL A 366 -1.44 40.41 -12.56
CA VAL A 366 -1.11 41.23 -13.71
C VAL A 366 -2.36 41.81 -14.33
N ASP A 367 -2.27 43.00 -14.89
CA ASP A 367 -3.36 43.60 -15.63
C ASP A 367 -3.70 42.76 -16.87
N ILE A 368 -5.00 42.60 -17.17
CA ILE A 368 -5.47 41.84 -18.33
C ILE A 368 -5.00 42.52 -19.62
N SER A 369 -3.86 42.07 -20.13
CA SER A 369 -3.43 42.41 -21.46
C SER A 369 -3.96 41.36 -22.46
N SER A 370 -4.02 41.70 -23.76
CA SER A 370 -4.62 40.91 -24.86
C SER A 370 -4.00 39.52 -25.12
N SER A 371 -3.30 38.93 -24.16
CA SER A 371 -2.74 37.58 -24.19
C SER A 371 -3.78 36.52 -23.83
N ARG A 372 -3.65 35.33 -24.43
CA ARG A 372 -4.54 34.19 -24.19
C ARG A 372 -4.52 33.81 -22.70
N THR A 373 -5.64 33.99 -22.03
CA THR A 373 -5.82 33.61 -20.64
C THR A 373 -6.33 32.16 -20.55
N ILE A 374 -5.85 31.45 -19.54
CA ILE A 374 -6.33 30.10 -19.20
C ILE A 374 -7.32 30.23 -18.05
N ASP A 375 -8.53 29.67 -18.21
CA ASP A 375 -9.51 29.64 -17.15
C ASP A 375 -9.04 28.78 -15.97
N ALA A 376 -9.30 29.26 -14.77
CA ALA A 376 -9.16 28.48 -13.54
C ALA A 376 -10.54 28.03 -13.02
N LYS A 377 -10.57 26.96 -12.24
CA LYS A 377 -11.76 26.51 -11.54
C LYS A 377 -11.45 26.14 -10.10
N TRP A 378 -12.42 26.32 -9.23
CA TRP A 378 -12.39 25.78 -7.88
C TRP A 378 -12.77 24.32 -7.86
N VAL A 379 -12.06 23.54 -7.06
CA VAL A 379 -12.34 22.13 -6.76
C VAL A 379 -12.54 22.04 -5.25
N PHE A 380 -13.72 21.61 -4.85
CA PHE A 380 -14.12 21.52 -3.46
C PHE A 380 -14.08 20.08 -2.94
N THR A 381 -13.61 19.89 -1.73
CA THR A 381 -13.58 18.59 -1.04
C THR A 381 -13.83 18.78 0.45
N VAL A 382 -14.48 17.79 1.07
CA VAL A 382 -14.70 17.75 2.51
C VAL A 382 -13.92 16.58 3.10
N LYS A 383 -13.19 16.84 4.18
CA LYS A 383 -12.64 15.76 5.02
C LYS A 383 -13.61 15.52 6.16
N SER A 384 -13.98 14.26 6.35
CA SER A 384 -14.86 13.83 7.43
C SER A 384 -14.09 12.91 8.39
N ASN A 385 -14.52 12.85 9.64
CA ASN A 385 -14.02 11.88 10.60
C ASN A 385 -14.58 10.48 10.31
N SER A 386 -14.23 9.50 11.13
CA SER A 386 -14.71 8.10 11.03
C SER A 386 -16.23 7.96 11.20
N GLU A 387 -16.91 9.00 11.67
CA GLU A 387 -18.37 9.03 11.88
C GLU A 387 -19.10 9.74 10.74
N GLY A 388 -18.37 10.16 9.68
CA GLY A 388 -18.94 10.88 8.54
C GLY A 388 -19.22 12.37 8.81
N ILE A 389 -18.81 12.91 9.97
CA ILE A 389 -18.99 14.30 10.32
C ILE A 389 -17.90 15.13 9.64
N PRO A 390 -18.23 16.20 8.91
CA PRO A 390 -17.26 17.10 8.30
C PRO A 390 -16.30 17.68 9.33
N THR A 391 -15.01 17.48 9.11
CA THR A 391 -13.95 18.01 9.99
C THR A 391 -13.17 19.15 9.36
N ARG A 392 -13.13 19.20 8.02
CA ARG A 392 -12.45 20.28 7.30
C ARG A 392 -12.98 20.41 5.87
N TYR A 393 -13.35 21.61 5.52
CA TYR A 393 -13.63 22.03 4.15
C TYR A 393 -12.32 22.42 3.47
N LYS A 394 -12.15 22.05 2.21
CA LYS A 394 -10.95 22.35 1.44
C LYS A 394 -11.33 22.76 0.02
N ALA A 395 -10.86 23.90 -0.40
CA ALA A 395 -10.93 24.37 -1.77
C ALA A 395 -9.54 24.35 -2.42
N ARG A 396 -9.47 24.15 -3.72
CA ARG A 396 -8.24 24.26 -4.51
C ARG A 396 -8.54 25.01 -5.79
N LEU A 397 -7.69 25.98 -6.12
CA LEU A 397 -7.74 26.69 -7.40
C LEU A 397 -6.90 25.93 -8.41
N VAL A 398 -7.53 25.45 -9.49
CA VAL A 398 -6.90 24.60 -10.51
C VAL A 398 -7.04 25.23 -11.89
N ALA A 399 -5.95 25.41 -12.61
CA ALA A 399 -5.96 25.85 -14.00
C ALA A 399 -6.57 24.75 -14.90
N ARG A 400 -7.39 25.15 -15.87
CA ARG A 400 -8.01 24.23 -16.85
C ARG A 400 -7.03 23.90 -17.98
N GLY A 401 -6.04 23.06 -17.69
CA GLY A 401 -4.95 22.73 -18.62
C GLY A 401 -5.35 22.06 -19.95
N PHE A 402 -6.62 21.66 -20.11
CA PHE A 402 -7.14 21.11 -21.37
C PHE A 402 -7.56 22.18 -22.40
N LYS A 403 -7.44 23.48 -22.04
CA LYS A 403 -7.66 24.61 -22.91
C LYS A 403 -6.38 25.30 -23.37
N GLN A 404 -5.21 24.75 -23.04
CA GLN A 404 -3.88 25.23 -23.53
C GLN A 404 -3.68 24.96 -25.00
#